data_b76681cd890d3667e7e0e9b1696679f9
#
_entry.id   b76681cd890d3667e7e0e9b1696679f9
#
_cell.length_a   1.000
_cell.length_b   1.000
_cell.length_c   1.000
_cell.angle_alpha   90.00
_cell.angle_beta   90.00
_cell.angle_gamma   90.00
#
_symmetry.space_group_name_H-M   'P 1'
#
loop_
_entity.id
_entity.type
_entity.pdbx_description
1 polymer ?
#
loop_
_entity_poly.entity_id
_entity_poly.type
_entity_poly.pdbx_seq_one_letter_code
_entity_poly.pdbx_strand_id
1 'polypeptide(L)'
;LITFSNKNFYDSDLVTFPSSKVDAPGIGVDYYHVDGVFDRKAHTNRKEAEFIVDLIYQNIEKYPNRSLGVVAFSVAQQDLIDKLLSKRRQSTPEKEYFFKNDVKEPFFIKNLETVQGDERDTIIFSIAYGIDAQGRLLHNFGPLNRVGGERRLNVAVTRAKCNVQLVSSMHYTDIDLKHTSAEGAKLLREYLDYAENGSVALERSISVSPFEQFDSDFELEVCDYLRSKGFAVDTQVGCSGFRIDLGLKLPDSSDYVLAIECDGATYHSSKNASDRDRLRQEILERMGWKFYRIWSTDWFRNKSVEQLRLLEAAADAVKNPTKAEVKSVDSQPAETFEEVAVEKHFEFPAYKAADFFEVCRRHHHSDFKAIVKEILEVESPLSEDLFLKRIVWYFDREKVTSVVQRAYEQQMYGCQRYGIIRRNGFLYL
;
A
#
# COMPACT_ATOMS: atom_id res chain seq x y z
N LEU A 1 -1.21 -6.03 2.95
CA LEU A 1 -0.07 -5.27 3.46
C LEU A 1 -0.24 -3.76 3.27
N ILE A 2 -0.47 -3.30 2.04
CA ILE A 2 -0.52 -1.85 1.73
C ILE A 2 -1.77 -1.14 2.27
N THR A 3 -2.86 -1.85 2.58
CA THR A 3 -4.15 -1.29 2.97
C THR A 3 -4.06 -0.38 4.19
N PHE A 4 -3.31 -0.80 5.21
CA PHE A 4 -3.06 0.01 6.40
C PHE A 4 -2.34 1.33 6.07
N SER A 5 -1.27 1.24 5.27
CA SER A 5 -0.51 2.43 4.84
C SER A 5 -1.35 3.34 3.95
N ASN A 6 -2.13 2.77 3.04
CA ASN A 6 -2.99 3.53 2.13
C ASN A 6 -4.00 4.39 2.90
N LYS A 7 -4.65 3.78 3.90
CA LYS A 7 -5.61 4.48 4.75
C LYS A 7 -4.97 5.61 5.57
N ASN A 8 -3.82 5.35 6.20
CA ASN A 8 -3.27 6.26 7.21
C ASN A 8 -2.30 7.31 6.64
N PHE A 9 -1.80 7.15 5.41
CA PHE A 9 -0.76 8.02 4.83
C PHE A 9 -1.04 8.52 3.42
N TYR A 10 -1.99 7.91 2.73
CA TYR A 10 -2.27 8.21 1.32
C TYR A 10 -3.75 8.52 1.09
N ASP A 11 -4.51 8.86 2.14
CA ASP A 11 -5.93 9.24 2.09
C ASP A 11 -6.81 8.25 1.30
N SER A 12 -6.38 6.97 1.27
CA SER A 12 -6.95 5.90 0.45
C SER A 12 -6.87 6.12 -1.07
N ASP A 13 -5.98 7.01 -1.52
CA ASP A 13 -5.83 7.38 -2.94
C ASP A 13 -5.00 6.38 -3.76
N LEU A 14 -4.23 5.49 -3.10
CA LEU A 14 -3.48 4.48 -3.83
C LEU A 14 -4.43 3.43 -4.41
N VAL A 15 -4.36 3.23 -5.72
CA VAL A 15 -5.06 2.13 -6.39
C VAL A 15 -4.40 0.81 -5.99
N THR A 16 -5.14 -0.03 -5.27
CA THR A 16 -4.67 -1.34 -4.82
C THR A 16 -5.55 -2.42 -5.43
N PHE A 17 -4.91 -3.50 -5.89
CA PHE A 17 -5.62 -4.64 -6.45
C PHE A 17 -5.90 -5.66 -5.35
N PRO A 18 -7.14 -6.17 -5.23
CA PRO A 18 -7.47 -7.18 -4.25
C PRO A 18 -6.75 -8.50 -4.56
N SER A 19 -6.31 -9.20 -3.51
CA SER A 19 -5.75 -10.55 -3.65
C SER A 19 -6.88 -11.58 -3.74
N SER A 20 -6.73 -12.59 -4.59
CA SER A 20 -7.61 -13.76 -4.61
C SER A 20 -7.41 -14.65 -3.38
N LYS A 21 -6.26 -14.53 -2.70
CA LYS A 21 -5.92 -15.26 -1.47
C LYS A 21 -6.05 -14.33 -0.26
N VAL A 22 -6.99 -14.64 0.62
CA VAL A 22 -7.27 -13.82 1.82
C VAL A 22 -6.49 -14.36 3.02
N ASP A 23 -6.51 -15.67 3.25
CA ASP A 23 -5.93 -16.33 4.43
C ASP A 23 -4.82 -17.33 4.08
N ALA A 24 -4.09 -17.10 2.96
CA ALA A 24 -3.02 -18.01 2.58
C ALA A 24 -1.83 -17.90 3.56
N PRO A 25 -1.31 -19.03 4.09
CA PRO A 25 -0.18 -19.02 5.01
C PRO A 25 1.04 -18.30 4.42
N GLY A 26 1.61 -17.37 5.19
CA GLY A 26 2.76 -16.59 4.78
C GLY A 26 2.44 -15.48 3.77
N ILE A 27 1.19 -15.01 3.72
CA ILE A 27 0.76 -13.82 2.97
C ILE A 27 0.02 -12.89 3.94
N GLY A 28 0.20 -11.58 3.80
CA GLY A 28 -0.48 -10.61 4.64
C GLY A 28 0.27 -10.30 5.93
N VAL A 29 -0.45 -10.12 7.03
CA VAL A 29 0.10 -9.80 8.35
C VAL A 29 -0.28 -10.90 9.33
N ASP A 30 0.73 -11.56 9.89
CA ASP A 30 0.58 -12.53 10.96
C ASP A 30 0.98 -11.88 12.29
N TYR A 31 0.18 -12.08 13.33
CA TYR A 31 0.47 -11.59 14.67
C TYR A 31 0.88 -12.74 15.60
N TYR A 32 1.99 -12.54 16.32
CA TYR A 32 2.51 -13.48 17.32
C TYR A 32 2.62 -12.80 18.67
N HIS A 33 1.77 -13.19 19.59
CA HIS A 33 1.90 -12.76 20.98
C HIS A 33 2.92 -13.61 21.72
N VAL A 34 3.85 -12.95 22.41
CA VAL A 34 4.88 -13.60 23.24
C VAL A 34 4.73 -13.08 24.68
N ASP A 35 4.56 -13.98 25.63
CA ASP A 35 4.51 -13.62 27.05
C ASP A 35 5.92 -13.21 27.54
N GLY A 36 6.36 -12.02 27.14
CA GLY A 36 7.66 -11.44 27.41
C GLY A 36 7.59 -10.22 28.32
N VAL A 37 8.67 -9.93 29.02
CA VAL A 37 8.80 -8.78 29.91
C VAL A 37 9.82 -7.80 29.33
N PHE A 38 9.44 -6.53 29.25
CA PHE A 38 10.36 -5.47 28.80
C PHE A 38 11.35 -5.07 29.90
N ASP A 39 12.63 -5.26 29.63
CA ASP A 39 13.70 -4.76 30.50
C ASP A 39 13.97 -3.28 30.21
N ARG A 40 13.57 -2.41 31.15
CA ARG A 40 13.75 -0.96 31.03
C ARG A 40 15.19 -0.50 31.04
N LYS A 41 16.11 -1.26 31.66
CA LYS A 41 17.52 -0.88 31.72
C LYS A 41 18.24 -1.25 30.45
N ALA A 42 18.00 -2.46 29.96
CA ALA A 42 18.59 -2.96 28.73
C ALA A 42 17.83 -2.47 27.47
N HIS A 43 16.61 -1.95 27.59
CA HIS A 43 15.70 -1.62 26.49
C HIS A 43 15.44 -2.81 25.55
N THR A 44 15.27 -4.00 26.13
CA THR A 44 15.10 -5.24 25.37
C THR A 44 13.95 -6.08 25.93
N ASN A 45 13.44 -6.98 25.08
CA ASN A 45 12.56 -8.07 25.46
C ASN A 45 13.21 -9.39 25.04
N ARG A 46 13.75 -10.11 26.00
CA ARG A 46 14.55 -11.29 25.74
C ARG A 46 13.73 -12.45 25.17
N LYS A 47 12.54 -12.74 25.72
CA LYS A 47 11.68 -13.80 25.22
C LYS A 47 11.23 -13.55 23.78
N GLU A 48 10.92 -12.30 23.46
CA GLU A 48 10.58 -11.88 22.11
C GLU A 48 11.75 -12.10 21.15
N ALA A 49 12.98 -11.72 21.56
CA ALA A 49 14.18 -11.94 20.75
C ALA A 49 14.49 -13.44 20.53
N GLU A 50 14.29 -14.28 21.55
CA GLU A 50 14.44 -15.74 21.45
C GLU A 50 13.39 -16.32 20.48
N PHE A 51 12.14 -15.92 20.61
CA PHE A 51 11.07 -16.35 19.70
C PHE A 51 11.36 -15.94 18.24
N ILE A 52 11.87 -14.71 18.02
CA ILE A 52 12.24 -14.25 16.67
C ILE A 52 13.34 -15.11 16.05
N VAL A 53 14.34 -15.52 16.83
CA VAL A 53 15.38 -16.44 16.33
C VAL A 53 14.76 -17.78 15.91
N ASP A 54 13.85 -18.34 16.69
CA ASP A 54 13.15 -19.56 16.31
C ASP A 54 12.27 -19.35 15.05
N LEU A 55 11.59 -18.21 14.95
CA LEU A 55 10.75 -17.84 13.81
C LEU A 55 11.58 -17.67 12.51
N ILE A 56 12.81 -17.14 12.60
CA ILE A 56 13.75 -17.08 11.47
C ILE A 56 14.00 -18.49 10.92
N TYR A 57 14.31 -19.46 11.77
CA TYR A 57 14.57 -20.85 11.37
C TYR A 57 13.31 -21.52 10.80
N GLN A 58 12.15 -21.28 11.38
CA GLN A 58 10.88 -21.76 10.82
C GLN A 58 10.64 -21.21 9.41
N ASN A 59 10.93 -19.93 9.16
CA ASN A 59 10.81 -19.36 7.82
C ASN A 59 11.80 -20.00 6.83
N ILE A 60 13.04 -20.23 7.22
CA ILE A 60 14.04 -20.91 6.38
C ILE A 60 13.57 -22.31 5.97
N GLU A 61 12.90 -23.03 6.87
CA GLU A 61 12.40 -24.38 6.60
C GLU A 61 11.12 -24.36 5.76
N LYS A 62 10.19 -23.50 6.10
CA LYS A 62 8.88 -23.44 5.45
C LYS A 62 8.90 -22.73 4.09
N TYR A 63 9.78 -21.73 3.94
CA TYR A 63 9.86 -20.89 2.75
C TYR A 63 11.33 -20.70 2.28
N PRO A 64 12.03 -21.77 1.88
CA PRO A 64 13.48 -21.73 1.63
C PRO A 64 13.91 -20.76 0.51
N ASN A 65 12.99 -20.42 -0.38
CA ASN A 65 13.24 -19.53 -1.53
C ASN A 65 12.79 -18.08 -1.28
N ARG A 66 12.28 -17.76 -0.09
CA ARG A 66 11.86 -16.37 0.24
C ARG A 66 12.97 -15.63 0.93
N SER A 67 13.15 -14.38 0.52
CA SER A 67 14.03 -13.46 1.23
C SER A 67 13.41 -13.03 2.56
N LEU A 68 14.25 -12.87 3.60
CA LEU A 68 13.82 -12.59 4.96
C LEU A 68 14.60 -11.41 5.55
N GLY A 69 13.88 -10.53 6.24
CA GLY A 69 14.47 -9.47 7.03
C GLY A 69 13.85 -9.38 8.42
N VAL A 70 14.60 -8.88 9.39
CA VAL A 70 14.12 -8.58 10.73
C VAL A 70 14.26 -7.09 10.99
N VAL A 71 13.21 -6.48 11.51
CA VAL A 71 13.18 -5.06 11.89
C VAL A 71 12.82 -4.92 13.36
N ALA A 72 13.78 -4.52 14.17
CA ALA A 72 13.57 -4.24 15.59
C ALA A 72 13.18 -2.77 15.79
N PHE A 73 12.30 -2.50 16.77
CA PHE A 73 11.87 -1.13 17.06
C PHE A 73 12.86 -0.36 17.95
N SER A 74 13.91 -1.04 18.46
CA SER A 74 15.02 -0.40 19.14
C SER A 74 16.37 -1.01 18.71
N VAL A 75 17.43 -0.22 18.80
CA VAL A 75 18.81 -0.67 18.54
C VAL A 75 19.21 -1.78 19.52
N ALA A 76 18.88 -1.61 20.81
CA ALA A 76 19.21 -2.62 21.82
C ALA A 76 18.57 -3.99 21.54
N GLN A 77 17.34 -4.01 21.04
CA GLN A 77 16.66 -5.23 20.64
C GLN A 77 17.28 -5.85 19.39
N GLN A 78 17.65 -5.01 18.39
CA GLN A 78 18.39 -5.44 17.22
C GLN A 78 19.67 -6.19 17.62
N ASP A 79 20.49 -5.58 18.50
CA ASP A 79 21.75 -6.15 18.95
C ASP A 79 21.55 -7.46 19.72
N LEU A 80 20.48 -7.55 20.52
CA LEU A 80 20.12 -8.77 21.23
C LEU A 80 19.73 -9.89 20.28
N ILE A 81 18.89 -9.62 19.28
CA ILE A 81 18.50 -10.60 18.27
C ILE A 81 19.73 -11.08 17.49
N ASP A 82 20.60 -10.17 17.05
CA ASP A 82 21.81 -10.49 16.32
C ASP A 82 22.73 -11.41 17.12
N LYS A 83 22.94 -11.09 18.41
CA LYS A 83 23.73 -11.91 19.34
C LYS A 83 23.15 -13.31 19.52
N LEU A 84 21.83 -13.44 19.70
CA LEU A 84 21.17 -14.73 19.86
C LEU A 84 21.22 -15.55 18.56
N LEU A 85 20.97 -14.90 17.43
CA LEU A 85 21.08 -15.52 16.11
C LEU A 85 22.50 -16.00 15.83
N SER A 86 23.51 -15.19 16.10
CA SER A 86 24.92 -15.57 15.93
C SER A 86 25.28 -16.82 16.74
N LYS A 87 24.77 -16.93 17.98
CA LYS A 87 24.93 -18.12 18.81
C LYS A 87 24.22 -19.35 18.19
N ARG A 88 23.01 -19.17 17.68
CA ARG A 88 22.23 -20.25 17.05
C ARG A 88 22.92 -20.74 15.75
N ARG A 89 23.43 -19.84 14.92
CA ARG A 89 24.16 -20.17 13.67
C ARG A 89 25.36 -21.07 13.93
N GLN A 90 26.10 -20.84 15.00
CA GLN A 90 27.23 -21.69 15.40
C GLN A 90 26.80 -23.14 15.68
N SER A 91 25.58 -23.35 16.15
CA SER A 91 25.04 -24.70 16.44
C SER A 91 24.27 -25.34 15.26
N THR A 92 24.06 -24.61 14.17
CA THR A 92 23.30 -25.05 12.99
C THR A 92 24.01 -24.67 11.68
N PRO A 93 25.25 -25.18 11.45
CA PRO A 93 26.05 -24.79 10.29
C PRO A 93 25.42 -25.21 8.94
N GLU A 94 24.52 -26.18 8.93
CA GLU A 94 23.79 -26.63 7.74
C GLU A 94 22.83 -25.57 7.19
N LYS A 95 22.42 -24.57 7.99
CA LYS A 95 21.56 -23.46 7.57
C LYS A 95 22.34 -22.21 7.18
N GLU A 96 23.68 -22.24 7.23
CA GLU A 96 24.54 -21.07 6.98
C GLU A 96 24.42 -20.53 5.54
N TYR A 97 23.98 -21.39 4.60
CA TYR A 97 23.71 -20.97 3.22
C TYR A 97 22.71 -19.82 3.10
N PHE A 98 21.76 -19.73 4.02
CA PHE A 98 20.73 -18.69 4.01
C PHE A 98 21.27 -17.30 4.41
N PHE A 99 22.33 -17.26 5.21
CA PHE A 99 22.90 -16.01 5.75
C PHE A 99 24.05 -15.45 4.90
N LYS A 100 24.27 -15.99 3.71
CA LYS A 100 25.29 -15.49 2.80
C LYS A 100 24.89 -14.15 2.20
N ASN A 101 25.89 -13.28 1.93
CA ASN A 101 25.69 -11.96 1.36
C ASN A 101 25.79 -11.92 -0.17
N ASP A 102 26.08 -13.04 -0.82
CA ASP A 102 26.26 -13.16 -2.27
C ASP A 102 24.97 -13.47 -3.04
N VAL A 103 23.82 -13.24 -2.39
CA VAL A 103 22.48 -13.39 -2.98
C VAL A 103 21.84 -12.03 -3.26
N LYS A 104 20.89 -11.99 -4.18
CA LYS A 104 20.22 -10.75 -4.61
C LYS A 104 19.59 -9.98 -3.45
N GLU A 105 18.99 -10.67 -2.49
CA GLU A 105 18.30 -10.11 -1.33
C GLU A 105 18.81 -10.79 -0.05
N PRO A 106 20.01 -10.42 0.47
CA PRO A 106 20.60 -11.08 1.62
C PRO A 106 19.77 -10.83 2.89
N PHE A 107 19.80 -11.81 3.82
CA PHE A 107 19.19 -11.66 5.14
C PHE A 107 19.73 -10.44 5.87
N PHE A 108 18.88 -9.72 6.61
CA PHE A 108 19.32 -8.62 7.46
C PHE A 108 18.58 -8.57 8.80
N ILE A 109 19.24 -7.96 9.81
CA ILE A 109 18.60 -7.47 11.02
C ILE A 109 18.86 -5.97 11.09
N LYS A 110 17.81 -5.15 11.06
CA LYS A 110 17.88 -3.69 11.07
C LYS A 110 16.90 -3.11 12.10
N ASN A 111 16.96 -1.81 12.32
CA ASN A 111 15.99 -1.10 13.14
C ASN A 111 15.13 -0.14 12.28
N LEU A 112 14.12 0.48 12.90
CA LEU A 112 13.19 1.39 12.23
C LEU A 112 13.88 2.56 11.49
N GLU A 113 15.07 2.98 11.92
CA GLU A 113 15.78 4.11 11.32
C GLU A 113 16.69 3.67 10.15
N THR A 114 17.08 2.38 10.11
CA THR A 114 18.05 1.87 9.12
C THR A 114 17.43 0.99 8.04
N VAL A 115 16.15 0.64 8.13
CA VAL A 115 15.47 -0.26 7.18
C VAL A 115 15.07 0.42 5.87
N GLN A 116 15.23 1.73 5.77
CA GLN A 116 14.84 2.48 4.57
C GLN A 116 15.60 1.99 3.33
N GLY A 117 14.87 1.70 2.24
CA GLY A 117 15.43 1.25 0.97
C GLY A 117 15.57 -0.28 0.82
N ASP A 118 15.38 -1.05 1.89
CA ASP A 118 15.43 -2.50 1.85
C ASP A 118 14.04 -3.14 1.77
N GLU A 119 13.91 -4.18 0.97
CA GLU A 119 12.68 -4.95 0.82
C GLU A 119 12.99 -6.43 0.90
N ARG A 120 12.08 -7.24 1.49
CA ARG A 120 12.15 -8.71 1.51
C ARG A 120 10.77 -9.31 1.31
N ASP A 121 10.72 -10.56 0.89
CA ASP A 121 9.45 -11.28 0.77
C ASP A 121 8.75 -11.37 2.12
N THR A 122 9.50 -11.63 3.18
CA THR A 122 9.00 -11.65 4.56
C THR A 122 9.78 -10.68 5.43
N ILE A 123 9.07 -9.89 6.25
CA ILE A 123 9.67 -9.06 7.30
C ILE A 123 9.12 -9.48 8.65
N ILE A 124 10.02 -9.83 9.58
CA ILE A 124 9.67 -10.06 10.99
C ILE A 124 9.87 -8.77 11.76
N PHE A 125 8.83 -8.28 12.42
CA PHE A 125 8.91 -7.12 13.32
C PHE A 125 9.09 -7.58 14.76
N SER A 126 10.05 -6.97 15.46
CA SER A 126 10.21 -7.03 16.91
C SER A 126 9.80 -5.72 17.53
N ILE A 127 8.64 -5.71 18.20
CA ILE A 127 8.17 -4.50 18.89
C ILE A 127 9.07 -4.20 20.08
N ALA A 128 9.52 -5.20 20.80
CA ALA A 128 10.38 -5.15 22.00
C ALA A 128 9.70 -4.50 23.21
N TYR A 129 9.02 -3.36 23.01
CA TYR A 129 8.29 -2.66 24.07
C TYR A 129 7.16 -3.51 24.62
N GLY A 130 6.92 -3.38 25.91
CA GLY A 130 5.90 -4.17 26.58
C GLY A 130 5.78 -3.83 28.04
N ILE A 131 5.04 -4.66 28.78
CA ILE A 131 4.88 -4.56 30.23
C ILE A 131 6.20 -4.94 30.90
N ASP A 132 6.61 -4.13 31.89
CA ASP A 132 7.83 -4.38 32.65
C ASP A 132 7.60 -5.40 33.81
N ALA A 133 8.66 -5.75 34.51
CA ALA A 133 8.61 -6.66 35.67
C ALA A 133 7.73 -6.15 36.83
N GLN A 134 7.32 -4.89 36.82
CA GLN A 134 6.43 -4.28 37.80
C GLN A 134 4.98 -4.16 37.29
N GLY A 135 4.66 -4.77 36.15
CA GLY A 135 3.33 -4.74 35.57
C GLY A 135 2.93 -3.41 34.93
N ARG A 136 3.89 -2.56 34.54
CA ARG A 136 3.62 -1.22 33.98
C ARG A 136 4.09 -1.12 32.55
N LEU A 137 3.25 -0.59 31.67
CA LEU A 137 3.61 -0.18 30.32
C LEU A 137 4.04 1.28 30.31
N LEU A 138 5.24 1.53 29.76
CA LEU A 138 5.67 2.89 29.42
C LEU A 138 5.21 3.22 28.01
N HIS A 139 4.44 4.30 27.85
CA HIS A 139 3.97 4.78 26.55
C HIS A 139 5.05 5.56 25.78
N ASN A 140 6.30 5.15 25.91
CA ASN A 140 7.43 5.65 25.18
C ASN A 140 8.02 4.52 24.31
N PHE A 141 7.71 4.56 23.04
CA PHE A 141 8.11 3.59 22.03
C PHE A 141 9.32 4.10 21.21
N GLY A 142 10.23 4.81 21.84
CA GLY A 142 11.49 5.29 21.29
C GLY A 142 11.30 6.14 20.02
N PRO A 143 11.80 5.70 18.85
CA PRO A 143 11.71 6.47 17.60
C PRO A 143 10.28 6.86 17.20
N LEU A 144 9.26 6.07 17.60
CA LEU A 144 7.87 6.35 17.27
C LEU A 144 7.28 7.53 18.05
N ASN A 145 7.82 7.84 19.21
CA ASN A 145 7.38 9.01 19.98
C ASN A 145 8.01 10.33 19.52
N ARG A 146 8.99 10.28 18.61
CA ARG A 146 9.63 11.48 18.04
C ARG A 146 8.81 12.02 16.86
N VAL A 147 9.00 13.29 16.53
CA VAL A 147 8.42 13.89 15.31
C VAL A 147 8.83 13.06 14.09
N GLY A 148 7.84 12.70 13.27
CA GLY A 148 8.03 11.82 12.11
C GLY A 148 8.09 10.32 12.47
N GLY A 149 7.74 9.95 13.71
CA GLY A 149 7.65 8.55 14.13
C GLY A 149 6.63 7.74 13.31
N GLU A 150 5.51 8.37 12.96
CA GLU A 150 4.49 7.83 12.07
C GLU A 150 5.04 7.44 10.70
N ARG A 151 5.92 8.28 10.13
CA ARG A 151 6.54 8.01 8.83
C ARG A 151 7.53 6.85 8.89
N ARG A 152 8.27 6.71 10.01
CA ARG A 152 9.16 5.56 10.22
C ARG A 152 8.40 4.26 10.25
N LEU A 153 7.26 4.23 10.94
CA LEU A 153 6.38 3.06 10.95
C LEU A 153 5.89 2.74 9.54
N ASN A 154 5.40 3.74 8.79
CA ASN A 154 4.95 3.55 7.41
C ASN A 154 6.05 2.97 6.51
N VAL A 155 7.26 3.54 6.59
CA VAL A 155 8.40 3.00 5.83
C VAL A 155 8.65 1.55 6.17
N ALA A 156 8.63 1.18 7.45
CA ALA A 156 8.89 -0.19 7.88
C ALA A 156 7.80 -1.16 7.39
N VAL A 157 6.51 -0.87 7.61
CA VAL A 157 5.40 -1.77 7.27
C VAL A 157 5.25 -1.99 5.75
N THR A 158 5.81 -1.10 4.93
CA THR A 158 5.83 -1.24 3.47
C THR A 158 7.06 -2.00 2.94
N ARG A 159 7.92 -2.54 3.79
CA ARG A 159 9.13 -3.26 3.37
C ARG A 159 8.91 -4.73 3.03
N ALA A 160 7.77 -5.29 3.40
CA ALA A 160 7.42 -6.67 3.08
C ALA A 160 6.70 -6.76 1.74
N LYS A 161 7.15 -7.66 0.87
CA LYS A 161 6.50 -7.94 -0.43
C LYS A 161 5.31 -8.89 -0.28
N CYS A 162 5.46 -9.93 0.57
CA CYS A 162 4.46 -10.98 0.73
C CYS A 162 3.87 -11.04 2.15
N ASN A 163 4.73 -11.00 3.17
CA ASN A 163 4.32 -11.31 4.54
C ASN A 163 5.01 -10.41 5.57
N VAL A 164 4.23 -9.92 6.51
CA VAL A 164 4.71 -9.32 7.75
C VAL A 164 4.39 -10.25 8.90
N GLN A 165 5.39 -10.58 9.71
CA GLN A 165 5.25 -11.35 10.95
C GLN A 165 5.53 -10.42 12.12
N LEU A 166 4.46 -9.94 12.77
CA LEU A 166 4.54 -8.99 13.86
C LEU A 166 4.63 -9.73 15.19
N VAL A 167 5.77 -9.61 15.88
CA VAL A 167 6.00 -10.22 17.20
C VAL A 167 5.92 -9.15 18.27
N SER A 168 5.06 -9.36 19.27
CA SER A 168 4.82 -8.39 20.34
C SER A 168 4.50 -9.10 21.66
N SER A 169 4.88 -8.49 22.77
CA SER A 169 4.46 -8.89 24.13
C SER A 169 3.39 -7.97 24.71
N MET A 170 2.73 -7.18 23.89
CA MET A 170 1.59 -6.35 24.26
C MET A 170 0.50 -6.44 23.18
N HIS A 171 -0.73 -6.32 23.59
CA HIS A 171 -1.89 -6.18 22.74
C HIS A 171 -2.14 -4.69 22.40
N TYR A 172 -2.90 -4.43 21.32
CA TYR A 172 -3.28 -3.06 20.98
C TYR A 172 -4.03 -2.36 22.12
N THR A 173 -4.80 -3.12 22.94
CA THR A 173 -5.54 -2.61 24.09
C THR A 173 -4.67 -2.09 25.22
N ASP A 174 -3.41 -2.52 25.31
CA ASP A 174 -2.49 -2.10 26.35
C ASP A 174 -2.01 -0.67 26.14
N ILE A 175 -2.06 -0.17 24.91
CA ILE A 175 -1.66 1.21 24.58
C ILE A 175 -2.82 2.16 24.88
N ASP A 176 -2.77 2.84 26.03
CA ASP A 176 -3.74 3.88 26.38
C ASP A 176 -3.38 5.22 25.74
N LEU A 177 -4.21 5.68 24.81
CA LEU A 177 -4.02 6.95 24.09
C LEU A 177 -4.14 8.19 24.99
N LYS A 178 -4.63 8.03 26.22
CA LYS A 178 -4.63 9.13 27.20
C LYS A 178 -3.23 9.44 27.73
N HIS A 179 -2.31 8.49 27.64
CA HIS A 179 -0.94 8.60 28.14
C HIS A 179 0.08 8.94 27.04
N THR A 180 -0.36 9.11 25.80
CA THR A 180 0.52 9.50 24.67
C THR A 180 -0.18 10.40 23.69
N SER A 181 0.51 11.46 23.28
CA SER A 181 0.07 12.34 22.17
C SER A 181 0.85 12.11 20.88
N ALA A 182 1.83 11.20 20.89
CA ALA A 182 2.67 10.92 19.75
C ALA A 182 1.90 10.17 18.65
N GLU A 183 1.86 10.71 17.44
CA GLU A 183 1.16 10.08 16.30
C GLU A 183 1.72 8.70 15.96
N GLY A 184 3.03 8.50 16.07
CA GLY A 184 3.63 7.18 15.84
C GLY A 184 3.19 6.12 16.87
N ALA A 185 2.89 6.51 18.12
CA ALA A 185 2.35 5.59 19.13
C ALA A 185 0.87 5.25 18.88
N LYS A 186 0.08 6.22 18.40
CA LYS A 186 -1.31 5.99 17.98
C LYS A 186 -1.36 5.02 16.79
N LEU A 187 -0.53 5.25 15.79
CA LEU A 187 -0.42 4.37 14.63
C LEU A 187 0.11 2.97 14.97
N LEU A 188 1.03 2.85 15.93
CA LEU A 188 1.45 1.54 16.43
C LEU A 188 0.28 0.77 17.03
N ARG A 189 -0.56 1.43 17.83
CA ARG A 189 -1.78 0.81 18.38
C ARG A 189 -2.73 0.35 17.28
N GLU A 190 -2.96 1.18 16.27
CA GLU A 190 -3.82 0.83 15.13
C GLU A 190 -3.22 -0.32 14.30
N TYR A 191 -1.89 -0.34 14.14
CA TYR A 191 -1.22 -1.41 13.41
C TYR A 191 -1.26 -2.74 14.18
N LEU A 192 -1.12 -2.71 15.50
CA LEU A 192 -1.32 -3.87 16.37
C LEU A 192 -2.76 -4.38 16.27
N ASP A 193 -3.77 -3.48 16.33
CA ASP A 193 -5.18 -3.86 16.17
C ASP A 193 -5.42 -4.52 14.80
N TYR A 194 -4.85 -3.93 13.74
CA TYR A 194 -4.93 -4.52 12.41
C TYR A 194 -4.24 -5.89 12.32
N ALA A 195 -3.09 -6.06 12.95
CA ALA A 195 -2.37 -7.33 12.97
C ALA A 195 -3.11 -8.43 13.76
N GLU A 196 -3.77 -8.04 14.86
CA GLU A 196 -4.53 -8.97 15.72
C GLU A 196 -5.91 -9.34 15.13
N ASN A 197 -6.61 -8.36 14.52
CA ASN A 197 -8.02 -8.48 14.15
C ASN A 197 -8.28 -8.42 12.64
N GLY A 198 -7.22 -8.24 11.81
CA GLY A 198 -7.35 -8.23 10.36
C GLY A 198 -8.15 -7.05 9.82
N SER A 199 -8.90 -7.28 8.75
CA SER A 199 -9.72 -6.26 8.09
C SER A 199 -10.81 -5.66 8.99
N VAL A 200 -11.30 -6.41 9.96
CA VAL A 200 -12.31 -5.97 10.94
C VAL A 200 -11.83 -4.73 11.73
N ALA A 201 -10.54 -4.65 12.04
CA ALA A 201 -9.96 -3.48 12.69
C ALA A 201 -10.01 -2.22 11.80
N LEU A 202 -9.83 -2.38 10.50
CA LEU A 202 -9.93 -1.27 9.53
C LEU A 202 -11.38 -0.82 9.35
N GLU A 203 -12.33 -1.73 9.37
CA GLU A 203 -13.77 -1.45 9.24
C GLU A 203 -14.32 -0.69 10.46
N ARG A 204 -13.89 -1.03 11.68
CA ARG A 204 -14.29 -0.32 12.91
C ARG A 204 -13.96 1.16 12.90
N SER A 205 -12.93 1.56 12.16
CA SER A 205 -12.50 2.96 12.05
C SER A 205 -13.17 3.71 10.89
N ILE A 206 -13.87 2.98 10.02
CA ILE A 206 -14.72 3.57 8.99
C ILE A 206 -16.15 3.35 9.49
N SER A 207 -16.85 4.42 9.85
CA SER A 207 -18.29 4.36 10.18
C SER A 207 -19.09 4.09 8.90
N VAL A 208 -18.94 2.91 8.31
CA VAL A 208 -19.72 2.48 7.16
C VAL A 208 -20.79 1.54 7.67
N SER A 209 -22.04 1.87 7.41
CA SER A 209 -23.19 1.01 7.58
C SER A 209 -22.88 -0.38 6.98
N PRO A 210 -23.27 -1.47 7.66
CA PRO A 210 -23.13 -2.82 7.12
C PRO A 210 -24.19 -3.13 6.04
N PHE A 211 -24.46 -2.16 5.16
CA PHE A 211 -25.30 -2.39 4.01
C PHE A 211 -24.40 -2.84 2.85
N GLU A 212 -24.75 -3.98 2.28
CA GLU A 212 -24.20 -4.41 1.00
C GLU A 212 -24.30 -3.26 0.00
N GLN A 213 -23.16 -2.82 -0.51
CA GLN A 213 -23.13 -1.75 -1.51
C GLN A 213 -23.18 -2.41 -2.89
N PHE A 214 -24.15 -2.02 -3.67
CA PHE A 214 -24.23 -2.30 -5.10
C PHE A 214 -24.18 -0.98 -5.84
N ASP A 215 -23.40 -0.90 -6.88
CA ASP A 215 -23.35 0.30 -7.72
C ASP A 215 -24.50 0.31 -8.73
N SER A 216 -25.18 -0.84 -8.94
CA SER A 216 -26.34 -0.96 -9.83
C SER A 216 -27.30 -2.09 -9.44
N ASP A 217 -28.59 -1.93 -9.83
CA ASP A 217 -29.60 -3.00 -9.71
C ASP A 217 -29.21 -4.26 -10.51
N PHE A 218 -28.39 -4.11 -11.53
CA PHE A 218 -27.87 -5.22 -12.33
C PHE A 218 -26.90 -6.09 -11.53
N GLU A 219 -25.98 -5.50 -10.78
CA GLU A 219 -25.07 -6.22 -9.87
C GLU A 219 -25.85 -7.00 -8.81
N LEU A 220 -26.87 -6.35 -8.21
CA LEU A 220 -27.75 -6.99 -7.22
C LEU A 220 -28.42 -8.24 -7.82
N GLU A 221 -28.97 -8.13 -9.02
CA GLU A 221 -29.68 -9.24 -9.67
C GLU A 221 -28.75 -10.42 -9.99
N VAL A 222 -27.51 -10.15 -10.44
CA VAL A 222 -26.49 -11.17 -10.69
C VAL A 222 -26.06 -11.83 -9.40
N CYS A 223 -25.84 -11.05 -8.34
CA CYS A 223 -25.47 -11.54 -7.01
C CYS A 223 -26.56 -12.45 -6.42
N ASP A 224 -27.81 -12.00 -6.43
CA ASP A 224 -28.97 -12.78 -5.92
C ASP A 224 -29.14 -14.09 -6.69
N TYR A 225 -28.93 -14.04 -8.00
CA TYR A 225 -29.00 -15.25 -8.81
C TYR A 225 -27.94 -16.28 -8.41
N LEU A 226 -26.68 -15.88 -8.23
CA LEU A 226 -25.61 -16.78 -7.78
C LEU A 226 -25.85 -17.32 -6.37
N ARG A 227 -26.28 -16.47 -5.45
CA ARG A 227 -26.64 -16.86 -4.09
C ARG A 227 -27.80 -17.86 -4.04
N SER A 228 -28.80 -17.67 -4.92
CA SER A 228 -29.92 -18.61 -5.08
C SER A 228 -29.49 -20.01 -5.52
N LYS A 229 -28.32 -20.11 -6.17
CA LYS A 229 -27.70 -21.38 -6.60
C LYS A 229 -26.72 -21.96 -5.58
N GLY A 230 -26.61 -21.34 -4.39
CA GLY A 230 -25.80 -21.83 -3.30
C GLY A 230 -24.32 -21.36 -3.34
N PHE A 231 -23.97 -20.40 -4.18
CA PHE A 231 -22.62 -19.82 -4.18
C PHE A 231 -22.49 -18.74 -3.10
N ALA A 232 -21.33 -18.71 -2.45
CA ALA A 232 -20.96 -17.60 -1.55
C ALA A 232 -20.34 -16.48 -2.37
N VAL A 233 -20.97 -15.30 -2.34
CA VAL A 233 -20.58 -14.14 -3.15
C VAL A 233 -20.48 -12.91 -2.26
N ASP A 234 -19.33 -12.22 -2.30
CA ASP A 234 -19.16 -10.90 -1.73
C ASP A 234 -19.26 -9.84 -2.81
N THR A 235 -19.75 -8.67 -2.44
CA THR A 235 -19.92 -7.52 -3.32
C THR A 235 -18.80 -6.52 -3.11
N GLN A 236 -18.44 -5.77 -4.16
CA GLN A 236 -17.47 -4.68 -4.13
C GLN A 236 -16.15 -5.07 -3.47
N VAL A 237 -15.58 -6.21 -3.93
CA VAL A 237 -14.36 -6.79 -3.36
C VAL A 237 -13.15 -5.94 -3.69
N GLY A 238 -12.48 -5.42 -2.66
CA GLY A 238 -11.30 -4.56 -2.78
C GLY A 238 -11.43 -3.29 -1.97
N CYS A 239 -10.38 -2.48 -2.02
CA CYS A 239 -10.32 -1.19 -1.33
C CYS A 239 -9.59 -0.16 -2.22
N SER A 240 -9.84 1.13 -1.97
CA SER A 240 -9.04 2.22 -2.51
C SER A 240 -8.88 2.21 -4.04
N GLY A 241 -9.90 2.70 -4.72
CA GLY A 241 -9.83 3.03 -6.14
C GLY A 241 -10.00 1.86 -7.11
N PHE A 242 -9.94 0.61 -6.66
CA PHE A 242 -10.29 -0.54 -7.46
C PHE A 242 -11.09 -1.57 -6.66
N ARG A 243 -12.30 -1.86 -7.15
CA ARG A 243 -13.18 -2.90 -6.62
C ARG A 243 -13.60 -3.82 -7.76
N ILE A 244 -13.75 -5.09 -7.42
CA ILE A 244 -14.38 -6.10 -8.27
C ILE A 244 -15.86 -6.13 -7.87
N ASP A 245 -16.77 -6.01 -8.80
CA ASP A 245 -18.20 -5.91 -8.50
C ASP A 245 -18.68 -7.08 -7.66
N LEU A 246 -18.35 -8.32 -8.06
CA LEU A 246 -18.71 -9.53 -7.32
C LEU A 246 -17.51 -10.49 -7.25
N GLY A 247 -17.17 -10.96 -6.03
CA GLY A 247 -16.17 -11.99 -5.79
C GLY A 247 -16.79 -13.31 -5.34
N LEU A 248 -16.63 -14.37 -6.11
CA LEU A 248 -17.14 -15.70 -5.76
C LEU A 248 -16.10 -16.44 -4.91
N LYS A 249 -16.52 -16.90 -3.75
CA LYS A 249 -15.68 -17.62 -2.77
C LYS A 249 -15.61 -19.11 -3.06
N LEU A 250 -14.49 -19.71 -2.67
CA LEU A 250 -14.37 -21.15 -2.56
C LEU A 250 -15.21 -21.63 -1.35
N PRO A 251 -15.97 -22.71 -1.45
CA PRO A 251 -16.68 -23.29 -0.31
C PRO A 251 -15.76 -23.55 0.87
N ASP A 252 -16.21 -23.19 2.07
CA ASP A 252 -15.48 -23.36 3.34
C ASP A 252 -14.12 -22.63 3.40
N SER A 253 -13.94 -21.58 2.61
CA SER A 253 -12.72 -20.78 2.56
C SER A 253 -13.05 -19.29 2.41
N SER A 254 -12.13 -18.44 2.89
CA SER A 254 -12.17 -16.99 2.63
C SER A 254 -11.59 -16.62 1.25
N ASP A 255 -10.97 -17.58 0.55
CA ASP A 255 -10.34 -17.35 -0.74
C ASP A 255 -11.38 -17.16 -1.85
N TYR A 256 -11.09 -16.26 -2.77
CA TYR A 256 -11.87 -16.03 -3.98
C TYR A 256 -11.36 -16.87 -5.14
N VAL A 257 -12.30 -17.33 -5.98
CA VAL A 257 -11.99 -18.17 -7.17
C VAL A 257 -12.41 -17.53 -8.49
N LEU A 258 -13.33 -16.56 -8.45
CA LEU A 258 -13.82 -15.88 -9.64
C LEU A 258 -14.13 -14.41 -9.34
N ALA A 259 -13.57 -13.52 -10.15
CA ALA A 259 -13.95 -12.12 -10.24
C ALA A 259 -15.04 -11.97 -11.31
N ILE A 260 -16.14 -11.32 -10.98
CA ILE A 260 -17.24 -11.07 -11.90
C ILE A 260 -17.41 -9.56 -12.00
N GLU A 261 -17.29 -9.04 -13.22
CA GLU A 261 -17.50 -7.63 -13.57
C GLU A 261 -18.84 -7.48 -14.28
N CYS A 262 -19.67 -6.57 -13.81
CA CYS A 262 -21.02 -6.30 -14.27
C CYS A 262 -21.05 -5.00 -15.08
N ASP A 263 -20.79 -5.07 -16.40
CA ASP A 263 -20.66 -3.89 -17.25
C ASP A 263 -22.01 -3.34 -17.75
N GLY A 264 -22.24 -2.06 -17.53
CA GLY A 264 -23.41 -1.34 -18.05
C GLY A 264 -23.30 -0.95 -19.54
N ALA A 265 -24.42 -0.67 -20.19
CA ALA A 265 -24.49 -0.34 -21.62
C ALA A 265 -23.76 0.96 -22.02
N THR A 266 -23.44 1.84 -21.09
CA THR A 266 -22.83 3.17 -21.34
C THR A 266 -21.31 3.18 -21.37
N TYR A 267 -20.64 2.05 -21.14
CA TYR A 267 -19.19 1.98 -20.92
C TYR A 267 -18.30 2.13 -22.18
N HIS A 268 -18.89 2.24 -23.38
CA HIS A 268 -18.18 2.09 -24.66
C HIS A 268 -17.58 3.35 -25.30
N SER A 269 -17.39 4.46 -24.60
CA SER A 269 -17.10 5.72 -25.28
C SER A 269 -15.62 6.16 -25.40
N SER A 270 -14.65 5.43 -24.86
CA SER A 270 -13.24 5.82 -25.08
C SER A 270 -12.26 4.65 -25.20
N LYS A 271 -11.39 4.67 -26.22
CA LYS A 271 -10.29 3.72 -26.40
C LYS A 271 -9.38 3.63 -25.17
N ASN A 272 -9.22 4.72 -24.45
CA ASN A 272 -8.36 4.80 -23.24
C ASN A 272 -8.96 4.07 -22.02
N ALA A 273 -10.28 3.82 -21.99
CA ALA A 273 -10.91 3.03 -20.95
C ALA A 273 -10.64 1.54 -21.18
N SER A 274 -10.79 1.08 -22.43
CA SER A 274 -10.56 -0.32 -22.82
C SER A 274 -9.13 -0.80 -22.54
N ASP A 275 -8.11 0.04 -22.79
CA ASP A 275 -6.71 -0.32 -22.53
C ASP A 275 -6.41 -0.40 -21.02
N ARG A 276 -7.01 0.48 -20.21
CA ARG A 276 -6.88 0.43 -18.75
C ARG A 276 -7.56 -0.81 -18.17
N ASP A 277 -8.74 -1.16 -18.64
CA ASP A 277 -9.48 -2.33 -18.16
C ASP A 277 -8.77 -3.63 -18.52
N ARG A 278 -8.21 -3.71 -19.72
CA ARG A 278 -7.38 -4.85 -20.12
C ARG A 278 -6.16 -5.01 -19.22
N LEU A 279 -5.44 -3.93 -18.95
CA LEU A 279 -4.27 -3.97 -18.05
C LEU A 279 -4.68 -4.38 -16.62
N ARG A 280 -5.83 -3.89 -16.14
CA ARG A 280 -6.40 -4.28 -14.83
C ARG A 280 -6.69 -5.77 -14.77
N GLN A 281 -7.35 -6.30 -15.76
CA GLN A 281 -7.66 -7.72 -15.85
C GLN A 281 -6.38 -8.56 -15.89
N GLU A 282 -5.39 -8.20 -16.72
CA GLU A 282 -4.11 -8.90 -16.79
C GLU A 282 -3.36 -8.92 -15.44
N ILE A 283 -3.41 -7.83 -14.68
CA ILE A 283 -2.81 -7.76 -13.33
C ILE A 283 -3.52 -8.72 -12.38
N LEU A 284 -4.84 -8.70 -12.34
CA LEU A 284 -5.63 -9.57 -11.46
C LEU A 284 -5.48 -11.04 -11.82
N GLU A 285 -5.43 -11.38 -13.10
CA GLU A 285 -5.18 -12.76 -13.57
C GLU A 285 -3.79 -13.25 -13.10
N ARG A 286 -2.75 -12.40 -13.15
CA ARG A 286 -1.43 -12.71 -12.60
C ARG A 286 -1.45 -12.88 -11.08
N MET A 287 -2.37 -12.21 -10.38
CA MET A 287 -2.60 -12.36 -8.94
C MET A 287 -3.45 -13.59 -8.60
N GLY A 288 -3.81 -14.41 -9.58
CA GLY A 288 -4.51 -15.68 -9.39
C GLY A 288 -6.04 -15.59 -9.48
N TRP A 289 -6.59 -14.47 -9.91
CA TRP A 289 -8.01 -14.36 -10.19
C TRP A 289 -8.36 -15.04 -11.52
N LYS A 290 -9.49 -15.76 -11.57
CA LYS A 290 -10.21 -16.02 -12.81
C LYS A 290 -11.18 -14.86 -13.03
N PHE A 291 -11.47 -14.54 -14.28
CA PHE A 291 -12.31 -13.41 -14.63
C PHE A 291 -13.54 -13.84 -15.44
N TYR A 292 -14.69 -13.29 -15.11
CA TYR A 292 -15.92 -13.41 -15.90
C TYR A 292 -16.56 -12.03 -16.03
N ARG A 293 -16.89 -11.64 -17.26
CA ARG A 293 -17.49 -10.34 -17.55
C ARG A 293 -18.89 -10.55 -18.08
N ILE A 294 -19.86 -9.83 -17.52
CA ILE A 294 -21.26 -9.86 -17.94
C ILE A 294 -21.67 -8.47 -18.39
N TRP A 295 -22.26 -8.41 -19.57
CA TRP A 295 -22.85 -7.19 -20.09
C TRP A 295 -24.32 -7.09 -19.71
N SER A 296 -24.77 -5.96 -19.20
CA SER A 296 -26.19 -5.75 -18.85
C SER A 296 -27.10 -5.96 -20.05
N THR A 297 -26.68 -5.57 -21.26
CA THR A 297 -27.42 -5.79 -22.50
C THR A 297 -27.64 -7.25 -22.80
N ASP A 298 -26.66 -8.11 -22.57
CA ASP A 298 -26.76 -9.55 -22.84
C ASP A 298 -27.58 -10.24 -21.75
N TRP A 299 -27.38 -9.84 -20.49
CA TRP A 299 -28.17 -10.32 -19.36
C TRP A 299 -29.66 -10.09 -19.54
N PHE A 300 -30.08 -8.87 -19.91
CA PHE A 300 -31.51 -8.58 -20.08
C PHE A 300 -32.11 -9.09 -21.38
N ARG A 301 -31.32 -9.24 -22.46
CA ARG A 301 -31.82 -9.78 -23.75
C ARG A 301 -31.87 -11.29 -23.78
N ASN A 302 -30.88 -11.98 -23.22
CA ASN A 302 -30.71 -13.43 -23.32
C ASN A 302 -30.52 -14.06 -21.91
N LYS A 303 -31.33 -13.64 -20.96
CA LYS A 303 -31.15 -13.94 -19.52
C LYS A 303 -30.85 -15.41 -19.22
N SER A 304 -31.64 -16.35 -19.77
CA SER A 304 -31.46 -17.78 -19.52
C SER A 304 -30.12 -18.32 -20.02
N VAL A 305 -29.62 -17.80 -21.13
CA VAL A 305 -28.35 -18.21 -21.73
C VAL A 305 -27.20 -17.67 -20.89
N GLU A 306 -27.26 -16.39 -20.52
CA GLU A 306 -26.19 -15.76 -19.68
C GLU A 306 -26.16 -16.33 -18.27
N GLN A 307 -27.31 -16.64 -17.68
CA GLN A 307 -27.40 -17.34 -16.41
C GLN A 307 -26.74 -18.73 -16.46
N LEU A 308 -26.93 -19.48 -17.54
CA LEU A 308 -26.31 -20.79 -17.72
C LEU A 308 -24.79 -20.67 -17.86
N ARG A 309 -24.30 -19.74 -18.69
CA ARG A 309 -22.86 -19.46 -18.86
C ARG A 309 -22.19 -19.04 -17.58
N LEU A 310 -22.84 -18.16 -16.81
CA LEU A 310 -22.34 -17.73 -15.51
C LEU A 310 -22.24 -18.90 -14.53
N LEU A 311 -23.24 -19.80 -14.48
CA LEU A 311 -23.20 -20.98 -13.63
C LEU A 311 -22.08 -21.94 -14.03
N GLU A 312 -21.87 -22.14 -15.32
CA GLU A 312 -20.79 -23.00 -15.83
C GLU A 312 -19.43 -22.42 -15.44
N ALA A 313 -19.24 -21.11 -15.60
CA ALA A 313 -18.01 -20.42 -15.20
C ALA A 313 -17.78 -20.49 -13.68
N ALA A 314 -18.83 -20.27 -12.87
CA ALA A 314 -18.76 -20.37 -11.42
C ALA A 314 -18.45 -21.80 -10.95
N ALA A 315 -19.10 -22.80 -11.53
CA ALA A 315 -18.86 -24.20 -11.21
C ALA A 315 -17.45 -24.66 -11.63
N ASP A 316 -16.95 -24.21 -12.80
CA ASP A 316 -15.58 -24.48 -13.23
C ASP A 316 -14.55 -23.83 -12.28
N ALA A 317 -14.78 -22.57 -11.89
CA ALA A 317 -13.89 -21.86 -11.00
C ALA A 317 -13.76 -22.57 -9.64
N VAL A 318 -14.86 -23.07 -9.10
CA VAL A 318 -14.87 -23.84 -7.83
C VAL A 318 -14.21 -25.21 -7.99
N LYS A 319 -14.42 -25.91 -9.09
CA LYS A 319 -13.81 -27.24 -9.34
C LYS A 319 -12.32 -27.17 -9.62
N ASN A 320 -11.89 -26.11 -10.29
CA ASN A 320 -10.52 -25.89 -10.73
C ASN A 320 -9.98 -24.58 -10.15
N PRO A 321 -9.86 -24.44 -8.80
CA PRO A 321 -9.35 -23.20 -8.23
C PRO A 321 -7.92 -22.97 -8.73
N THR A 322 -7.59 -21.74 -9.08
CA THR A 322 -6.25 -21.37 -9.53
C THR A 322 -5.30 -21.72 -8.38
N LYS A 323 -4.42 -22.66 -8.59
CA LYS A 323 -3.25 -22.84 -7.70
C LYS A 323 -2.38 -21.63 -7.95
N ALA A 324 -2.56 -20.59 -7.15
CA ALA A 324 -1.57 -19.53 -7.10
C ALA A 324 -0.29 -20.20 -6.55
N GLU A 325 0.58 -20.66 -7.44
CA GLU A 325 1.98 -20.67 -7.10
C GLU A 325 2.29 -19.21 -6.82
N VAL A 326 2.51 -18.88 -5.54
CA VAL A 326 3.28 -17.68 -5.20
C VAL A 326 4.68 -17.99 -5.73
N LYS A 327 4.83 -17.88 -7.04
CA LYS A 327 6.14 -17.60 -7.60
C LYS A 327 6.49 -16.31 -6.88
N SER A 328 7.50 -16.35 -6.00
CA SER A 328 8.32 -15.19 -5.78
C SER A 328 8.30 -14.48 -7.13
N VAL A 329 7.89 -13.21 -7.14
CA VAL A 329 8.07 -12.43 -8.35
C VAL A 329 9.58 -12.50 -8.55
N ASP A 330 10.02 -13.60 -9.18
CA ASP A 330 11.24 -13.57 -9.94
C ASP A 330 10.98 -12.37 -10.83
N SER A 331 11.57 -11.25 -10.42
CA SER A 331 11.97 -10.28 -11.39
C SER A 331 12.84 -11.10 -12.34
N GLN A 332 12.17 -11.82 -13.28
CA GLN A 332 12.83 -12.19 -14.49
C GLN A 332 13.56 -10.92 -14.86
N PRO A 333 14.89 -10.97 -15.05
CA PRO A 333 15.59 -9.85 -15.63
C PRO A 333 14.71 -9.50 -16.81
N ALA A 334 14.14 -8.24 -16.78
CA ALA A 334 13.17 -7.79 -17.75
C ALA A 334 13.60 -8.47 -19.04
N GLU A 335 12.76 -9.39 -19.57
CA GLU A 335 13.08 -10.05 -20.82
C GLU A 335 13.62 -8.91 -21.62
N THR A 336 14.87 -8.96 -21.98
CA THR A 336 15.42 -8.03 -22.92
C THR A 336 14.48 -8.17 -24.08
N PHE A 337 13.44 -7.29 -24.10
CA PHE A 337 12.68 -7.08 -25.31
C PHE A 337 13.79 -6.85 -26.30
N GLU A 338 14.01 -7.83 -27.20
CA GLU A 338 14.79 -7.56 -28.38
C GLU A 338 14.22 -6.23 -28.84
N GLU A 339 15.05 -5.19 -28.71
CA GLU A 339 14.77 -3.89 -29.26
C GLU A 339 14.40 -4.13 -30.71
N VAL A 340 13.12 -4.32 -30.97
CA VAL A 340 12.59 -3.97 -32.27
C VAL A 340 12.87 -2.49 -32.31
N ALA A 341 13.93 -2.16 -33.02
CA ALA A 341 14.43 -0.83 -33.21
C ALA A 341 13.29 0.05 -33.76
N VAL A 342 12.46 0.55 -32.85
CA VAL A 342 11.71 1.76 -33.06
C VAL A 342 12.64 2.86 -32.57
N GLU A 343 13.63 3.19 -33.39
CA GLU A 343 14.36 4.44 -33.32
C GLU A 343 13.37 5.60 -33.51
N LYS A 344 12.66 5.89 -32.45
CA LYS A 344 12.18 7.23 -32.14
C LYS A 344 12.69 7.50 -30.74
N HIS A 345 13.92 7.94 -30.66
CA HIS A 345 14.39 8.71 -29.52
C HIS A 345 13.47 9.92 -29.39
N PHE A 346 12.46 9.80 -28.52
CA PHE A 346 11.87 10.98 -27.94
C PHE A 346 12.89 11.47 -26.92
N GLU A 347 13.82 12.27 -27.37
CA GLU A 347 14.56 13.16 -26.48
C GLU A 347 13.51 14.09 -25.89
N PHE A 348 13.10 13.84 -24.66
CA PHE A 348 12.40 14.86 -23.90
C PHE A 348 13.35 16.05 -23.81
N PRO A 349 12.97 17.23 -24.32
CA PRO A 349 13.82 18.40 -24.20
C PRO A 349 14.15 18.58 -22.72
N ALA A 350 15.41 18.80 -22.39
CA ALA A 350 15.83 19.00 -21.00
C ALA A 350 14.96 20.09 -20.38
N TYR A 351 14.33 19.78 -19.23
CA TYR A 351 13.47 20.71 -18.53
C TYR A 351 14.25 22.00 -18.24
N LYS A 352 13.78 23.12 -18.78
CA LYS A 352 14.37 24.45 -18.56
C LYS A 352 13.52 25.16 -17.51
N ALA A 353 14.05 25.34 -16.32
CA ALA A 353 13.42 26.15 -15.29
C ALA A 353 13.64 27.64 -15.61
N ALA A 354 12.58 28.45 -15.46
CA ALA A 354 12.68 29.90 -15.53
C ALA A 354 13.39 30.47 -14.29
N ASP A 355 14.19 31.51 -14.45
CA ASP A 355 14.76 32.25 -13.33
C ASP A 355 13.69 33.22 -12.75
N PHE A 356 13.00 32.79 -11.75
CA PHE A 356 11.91 33.51 -11.10
C PHE A 356 12.35 34.87 -10.55
N PHE A 357 13.55 34.95 -9.96
CA PHE A 357 14.06 36.21 -9.39
C PHE A 357 14.35 37.22 -10.49
N GLU A 358 14.93 36.79 -11.61
CA GLU A 358 15.22 37.66 -12.73
C GLU A 358 13.94 38.14 -13.42
N VAL A 359 12.96 37.26 -13.64
CA VAL A 359 11.65 37.61 -14.19
C VAL A 359 10.95 38.64 -13.32
N CYS A 360 10.86 38.39 -11.99
CA CYS A 360 10.24 39.32 -11.07
C CYS A 360 10.93 40.69 -10.99
N ARG A 361 12.27 40.70 -11.06
CA ARG A 361 13.06 41.96 -11.07
C ARG A 361 12.77 42.83 -12.31
N ARG A 362 12.55 42.18 -13.46
CA ARG A 362 12.23 42.91 -14.71
C ARG A 362 10.85 43.57 -14.66
N HIS A 363 9.89 42.97 -13.99
CA HIS A 363 8.49 43.43 -13.94
C HIS A 363 8.15 44.35 -12.75
N HIS A 364 9.11 44.85 -11.97
CA HIS A 364 8.93 45.80 -10.87
C HIS A 364 7.82 45.46 -9.89
N HIS A 365 7.54 44.18 -9.61
CA HIS A 365 6.49 43.66 -8.74
C HIS A 365 5.04 44.17 -9.04
N SER A 366 4.80 44.85 -10.16
CA SER A 366 3.52 45.52 -10.41
C SER A 366 2.52 44.73 -11.24
N ASP A 367 2.95 43.73 -11.99
CA ASP A 367 2.07 42.90 -12.82
C ASP A 367 2.36 41.39 -12.64
N PHE A 368 1.75 40.84 -11.64
CA PHE A 368 1.90 39.44 -11.31
C PHE A 368 1.56 38.48 -12.49
N LYS A 369 0.53 38.83 -13.29
CA LYS A 369 0.10 38.01 -14.41
C LYS A 369 1.09 38.04 -15.57
N ALA A 370 1.77 39.17 -15.80
CA ALA A 370 2.84 39.25 -16.75
C ALA A 370 4.05 38.38 -16.34
N ILE A 371 4.38 38.36 -15.04
CA ILE A 371 5.37 37.49 -14.44
C ILE A 371 5.03 36.02 -14.71
N VAL A 372 3.79 35.60 -14.36
CA VAL A 372 3.32 34.23 -14.57
C VAL A 372 3.39 33.85 -16.05
N LYS A 373 2.98 34.74 -16.95
CA LYS A 373 3.01 34.51 -18.38
C LYS A 373 4.44 34.24 -18.89
N GLU A 374 5.38 35.09 -18.52
CA GLU A 374 6.78 34.95 -18.92
C GLU A 374 7.42 33.65 -18.41
N ILE A 375 7.05 33.24 -17.18
CA ILE A 375 7.49 31.96 -16.63
C ILE A 375 6.90 30.80 -17.43
N LEU A 376 5.61 30.87 -17.80
CA LEU A 376 4.96 29.84 -18.59
C LEU A 376 5.45 29.77 -20.05
N GLU A 377 6.01 30.81 -20.60
CA GLU A 377 6.70 30.79 -21.92
C GLU A 377 7.90 29.82 -21.90
N VAL A 378 8.48 29.59 -20.73
CA VAL A 378 9.61 28.66 -20.54
C VAL A 378 9.16 27.27 -20.00
N GLU A 379 8.16 27.24 -19.13
CA GLU A 379 7.83 26.06 -18.31
C GLU A 379 6.39 25.53 -18.49
N SER A 380 5.67 25.90 -19.53
CA SER A 380 4.30 25.36 -19.73
C SER A 380 4.32 23.90 -20.21
N PRO A 381 3.52 22.99 -19.61
CA PRO A 381 2.66 23.19 -18.44
C PRO A 381 3.41 23.18 -17.10
N LEU A 382 2.99 24.00 -16.15
CA LEU A 382 3.61 24.10 -14.82
C LEU A 382 2.60 23.76 -13.72
N SER A 383 2.98 22.88 -12.81
CA SER A 383 2.15 22.58 -11.63
C SER A 383 1.95 23.82 -10.78
N GLU A 384 0.70 24.15 -10.48
CA GLU A 384 0.30 25.33 -9.71
C GLU A 384 0.84 25.30 -8.27
N ASP A 385 0.87 24.12 -7.65
CA ASP A 385 1.45 23.92 -6.32
C ASP A 385 2.97 24.13 -6.31
N LEU A 386 3.67 23.61 -7.32
CA LEU A 386 5.09 23.82 -7.48
C LEU A 386 5.41 25.29 -7.73
N PHE A 387 4.63 25.93 -8.59
CA PHE A 387 4.75 27.35 -8.88
C PHE A 387 4.60 28.17 -7.60
N LEU A 388 3.53 27.96 -6.84
CA LEU A 388 3.27 28.69 -5.60
C LEU A 388 4.36 28.49 -4.54
N LYS A 389 4.91 27.30 -4.40
CA LYS A 389 6.04 27.03 -3.50
C LYS A 389 7.32 27.78 -3.92
N ARG A 390 7.55 27.92 -5.23
CA ARG A 390 8.74 28.62 -5.77
C ARG A 390 8.64 30.13 -5.66
N ILE A 391 7.43 30.71 -5.66
CA ILE A 391 7.19 32.16 -5.60
C ILE A 391 6.67 32.64 -4.25
N VAL A 392 6.65 31.82 -3.22
CA VAL A 392 6.11 32.18 -1.88
C VAL A 392 6.74 33.46 -1.31
N TRP A 393 8.03 33.72 -1.60
CA TRP A 393 8.77 34.92 -1.24
C TRP A 393 8.20 36.20 -1.88
N TYR A 394 7.53 36.10 -3.03
CA TYR A 394 6.84 37.24 -3.65
C TYR A 394 5.77 37.84 -2.74
N PHE A 395 5.24 37.03 -1.84
CA PHE A 395 4.25 37.45 -0.86
C PHE A 395 4.86 37.75 0.53
N ASP A 396 6.18 38.00 0.58
CA ASP A 396 6.93 38.25 1.84
C ASP A 396 6.74 37.13 2.89
N ARG A 397 6.76 35.88 2.45
CA ARG A 397 6.61 34.69 3.29
C ARG A 397 7.65 33.64 2.94
N GLU A 398 7.92 32.75 3.92
CA GLU A 398 8.86 31.62 3.76
C GLU A 398 8.14 30.30 3.44
N LYS A 399 6.84 30.24 3.69
CA LYS A 399 6.03 29.00 3.50
C LYS A 399 4.67 29.32 2.91
N VAL A 400 4.12 28.39 2.13
CA VAL A 400 2.75 28.46 1.62
C VAL A 400 1.79 28.28 2.82
N THR A 401 0.98 29.30 3.06
CA THR A 401 -0.06 29.34 4.09
C THR A 401 -1.40 29.67 3.45
N SER A 402 -2.49 29.51 4.19
CA SER A 402 -3.83 29.89 3.70
C SER A 402 -3.92 31.39 3.33
N VAL A 403 -3.09 32.23 3.94
CA VAL A 403 -3.01 33.66 3.61
C VAL A 403 -2.32 33.86 2.25
N VAL A 404 -1.20 33.16 2.02
CA VAL A 404 -0.47 33.18 0.72
C VAL A 404 -1.37 32.64 -0.38
N GLN A 405 -2.06 31.55 -0.14
CA GLN A 405 -2.95 30.92 -1.11
C GLN A 405 -4.09 31.86 -1.51
N ARG A 406 -4.70 32.56 -0.53
CA ARG A 406 -5.74 33.57 -0.80
C ARG A 406 -5.20 34.77 -1.57
N ALA A 407 -4.02 35.28 -1.23
CA ALA A 407 -3.36 36.36 -1.97
C ALA A 407 -3.04 35.97 -3.41
N TYR A 408 -2.53 34.77 -3.60
CA TYR A 408 -2.28 34.17 -4.91
C TYR A 408 -3.55 34.08 -5.76
N GLU A 409 -4.64 33.54 -5.21
CA GLU A 409 -5.92 33.45 -5.92
C GLU A 409 -6.46 34.83 -6.35
N GLN A 410 -6.28 35.84 -5.51
CA GLN A 410 -6.66 37.23 -5.87
C GLN A 410 -5.82 37.75 -7.04
N GLN A 411 -4.49 37.48 -7.04
CA GLN A 411 -3.62 37.87 -8.13
C GLN A 411 -3.92 37.12 -9.43
N MET A 412 -4.30 35.85 -9.34
CA MET A 412 -4.63 35.01 -10.51
C MET A 412 -6.06 35.26 -11.06
N TYR A 413 -6.88 36.02 -10.36
CA TYR A 413 -8.23 36.33 -10.85
C TYR A 413 -8.20 37.03 -12.22
N GLY A 414 -8.90 36.42 -13.20
CA GLY A 414 -8.96 36.93 -14.57
C GLY A 414 -7.67 36.66 -15.40
N CYS A 415 -6.82 35.74 -14.99
CA CYS A 415 -5.58 35.37 -15.69
C CYS A 415 -5.80 34.90 -17.15
N GLN A 416 -6.99 34.41 -17.49
CA GLN A 416 -7.38 34.03 -18.86
C GLN A 416 -7.25 35.17 -19.86
N ARG A 417 -7.41 36.43 -19.44
CA ARG A 417 -7.21 37.61 -20.30
C ARG A 417 -5.76 37.81 -20.73
N TYR A 418 -4.83 37.16 -20.03
CA TYR A 418 -3.41 37.13 -20.31
C TYR A 418 -2.97 35.87 -21.06
N GLY A 419 -3.92 35.02 -21.48
CA GLY A 419 -3.67 33.74 -22.14
C GLY A 419 -3.34 32.59 -21.19
N ILE A 420 -3.40 32.82 -19.87
CA ILE A 420 -3.07 31.81 -18.87
C ILE A 420 -4.31 30.94 -18.59
N ILE A 421 -4.19 29.64 -18.81
CA ILE A 421 -5.25 28.66 -18.59
C ILE A 421 -4.92 27.86 -17.33
N ARG A 422 -5.89 27.75 -16.39
CA ARG A 422 -5.81 26.91 -15.20
C ARG A 422 -6.69 25.67 -15.41
N ARG A 423 -6.08 24.50 -15.37
CA ARG A 423 -6.82 23.24 -15.55
C ARG A 423 -6.15 22.11 -14.75
N ASN A 424 -6.94 21.40 -13.93
CA ASN A 424 -6.50 20.23 -13.14
C ASN A 424 -5.22 20.48 -12.31
N GLY A 425 -5.11 21.66 -11.66
CA GLY A 425 -3.93 22.01 -10.86
C GLY A 425 -2.69 22.37 -11.65
N PHE A 426 -2.81 22.64 -12.94
CA PHE A 426 -1.72 23.09 -13.81
C PHE A 426 -2.05 24.42 -14.48
N LEU A 427 -0.97 25.17 -14.73
CA LEU A 427 -0.97 26.41 -15.50
C LEU A 427 -0.46 26.13 -16.91
N TYR A 428 -1.12 26.68 -17.91
CA TYR A 428 -0.76 26.60 -19.34
C TYR A 428 -0.73 27.99 -19.93
N LEU A 429 0.09 28.15 -20.95
CA LEU A 429 0.09 29.34 -21.80
C LEU A 429 -0.54 29.03 -23.15
#